data_5283f2380f22ea528dfec48e917a65c6
#
_entry.id   5283f2380f22ea528dfec48e917a65c6
#
_cell.length_a   1.000
_cell.length_b   1.000
_cell.length_c   1.000
_cell.angle_alpha   90.00
_cell.angle_beta   90.00
_cell.angle_gamma   90.00
#
_symmetry.space_group_name_H-M   'P 1'
#
loop_
_entity.id
_entity.type
_entity.pdbx_description
1 polymer ?
#
loop_
_entity_poly.entity_id
_entity_poly.type
_entity_poly.pdbx_seq_one_letter_code
_entity_poly.pdbx_strand_id
1 'polypeptide(L)'
;NPTRPIPSNSISPFTVWILGILELILGIILLTLGAGCNIFWAFALIGSVVFYDFIHKKWIGGIFIMGLCRFFLWITAATAGENFTICPQTWIWGTVLGAYVMGISLFARGETKKHETPVQYSIILLFGSPLLALVGLVYWNNLDPIRVFLINIVGLVAAWIAFTSIIT
;
A
#
# COMPACT_ATOMS: atom_id res chain seq x y z
N ASN A 1 -18.06 -10.31 -14.41
CA ASN A 1 -18.81 -11.35 -13.73
C ASN A 1 -20.24 -10.85 -13.47
N PRO A 2 -21.29 -11.42 -14.12
CA PRO A 2 -22.67 -10.98 -14.01
C PRO A 2 -23.28 -11.18 -12.61
N THR A 3 -22.68 -12.01 -11.78
CA THR A 3 -23.15 -12.29 -10.40
C THR A 3 -22.74 -11.22 -9.39
N ARG A 4 -21.93 -10.23 -9.77
CA ARG A 4 -21.55 -9.14 -8.87
C ARG A 4 -22.75 -8.21 -8.61
N PRO A 5 -22.85 -7.58 -7.41
CA PRO A 5 -24.02 -6.81 -7.00
C PRO A 5 -24.42 -5.67 -7.97
N ILE A 6 -23.48 -4.97 -8.56
CA ILE A 6 -23.77 -3.89 -9.49
C ILE A 6 -24.25 -4.42 -10.87
N PRO A 7 -23.53 -5.37 -11.53
CA PRO A 7 -24.00 -5.96 -12.79
C PRO A 7 -25.29 -6.74 -12.67
N SER A 8 -25.60 -7.31 -11.50
CA SER A 8 -26.86 -8.02 -11.25
C SER A 8 -28.04 -7.12 -10.90
N ASN A 9 -27.84 -5.80 -10.89
CA ASN A 9 -28.82 -4.80 -10.48
C ASN A 9 -29.37 -4.97 -9.04
N SER A 10 -28.69 -5.74 -8.18
CA SER A 10 -29.09 -5.87 -6.79
C SER A 10 -28.76 -4.64 -5.94
N ILE A 11 -27.80 -3.81 -6.39
CA ILE A 11 -27.48 -2.52 -5.78
C ILE A 11 -27.31 -1.48 -6.89
N SER A 12 -27.93 -0.30 -6.73
CA SER A 12 -27.77 0.76 -7.71
C SER A 12 -26.36 1.35 -7.69
N PRO A 13 -25.75 1.69 -8.85
CA PRO A 13 -24.47 2.37 -8.91
C PRO A 13 -24.46 3.68 -8.09
N PHE A 14 -25.58 4.40 -8.08
CA PHE A 14 -25.73 5.65 -7.34
C PHE A 14 -25.58 5.45 -5.83
N THR A 15 -26.19 4.39 -5.27
CA THR A 15 -26.05 4.03 -3.86
C THR A 15 -24.60 3.76 -3.49
N VAL A 16 -23.86 3.02 -4.34
CA VAL A 16 -22.44 2.73 -4.11
C VAL A 16 -21.61 4.01 -4.11
N TRP A 17 -21.88 4.94 -5.01
CA TRP A 17 -21.19 6.23 -5.04
C TRP A 17 -21.45 7.07 -3.78
N ILE A 18 -22.70 7.15 -3.33
CA ILE A 18 -23.05 7.89 -2.11
C ILE A 18 -22.32 7.27 -0.91
N LEU A 19 -22.40 5.95 -0.74
CA LEU A 19 -21.72 5.26 0.36
C LEU A 19 -20.21 5.52 0.33
N GLY A 20 -19.56 5.38 -0.82
CA GLY A 20 -18.13 5.64 -0.95
C GLY A 20 -17.74 7.08 -0.59
N ILE A 21 -18.52 8.07 -1.01
CA ILE A 21 -18.29 9.48 -0.66
C ILE A 21 -18.48 9.71 0.85
N LEU A 22 -19.52 9.14 1.44
CA LEU A 22 -19.77 9.24 2.89
C LEU A 22 -18.64 8.61 3.70
N GLU A 23 -18.14 7.45 3.29
CA GLU A 23 -16.99 6.79 3.93
C GLU A 23 -15.72 7.63 3.84
N LEU A 24 -15.45 8.26 2.68
CA LEU A 24 -14.31 9.14 2.51
C LEU A 24 -14.40 10.38 3.40
N ILE A 25 -15.59 11.01 3.49
CA ILE A 25 -15.82 12.17 4.37
C ILE A 25 -15.66 11.77 5.83
N LEU A 26 -16.26 10.67 6.24
CA LEU A 26 -16.11 10.15 7.61
C LEU A 26 -14.66 9.81 7.92
N GLY A 27 -13.94 9.21 6.98
CA GLY A 27 -12.51 8.92 7.08
C GLY A 27 -11.67 10.17 7.32
N ILE A 28 -11.90 11.27 6.58
CA ILE A 28 -11.21 12.56 6.82
C ILE A 28 -11.50 13.07 8.24
N ILE A 29 -12.77 13.09 8.65
CA ILE A 29 -13.17 13.59 9.95
C ILE A 29 -12.48 12.79 11.07
N LEU A 30 -12.49 11.47 10.97
CA LEU A 30 -11.85 10.59 11.97
C LEU A 30 -10.33 10.75 11.99
N LEU A 31 -9.68 10.89 10.83
CA LEU A 31 -8.24 11.08 10.76
C LEU A 31 -7.82 12.44 11.30
N THR A 32 -8.54 13.50 10.96
CA THR A 32 -8.14 14.86 11.33
C THR A 32 -8.60 15.25 12.74
N LEU A 33 -9.87 15.04 13.08
CA LEU A 33 -10.43 15.41 14.38
C LEU A 33 -10.25 14.31 15.42
N GLY A 34 -10.35 13.03 15.04
CA GLY A 34 -10.21 11.91 15.96
C GLY A 34 -8.76 11.56 16.28
N ALA A 35 -7.93 11.40 15.26
CA ALA A 35 -6.53 11.01 15.41
C ALA A 35 -5.55 12.19 15.40
N GLY A 36 -6.00 13.43 15.13
CA GLY A 36 -5.12 14.61 15.06
C GLY A 36 -4.14 14.58 13.91
N CYS A 37 -4.44 13.84 12.82
CA CYS A 37 -3.57 13.79 11.67
C CYS A 37 -3.55 15.12 10.91
N ASN A 38 -2.42 15.41 10.25
CA ASN A 38 -2.31 16.59 9.41
C ASN A 38 -3.24 16.50 8.21
N ILE A 39 -4.11 17.50 8.06
CA ILE A 39 -5.16 17.55 7.04
C ILE A 39 -4.61 17.50 5.61
N PHE A 40 -3.44 18.07 5.36
CA PHE A 40 -2.79 18.06 4.04
C PHE A 40 -2.52 16.62 3.58
N TRP A 41 -1.96 15.78 4.46
CA TRP A 41 -1.64 14.40 4.14
C TRP A 41 -2.90 13.53 4.04
N ALA A 42 -3.94 13.82 4.83
CA ALA A 42 -5.22 13.17 4.71
C ALA A 42 -5.87 13.44 3.33
N PHE A 43 -5.81 14.68 2.84
CA PHE A 43 -6.28 15.00 1.48
C PHE A 43 -5.42 14.38 0.38
N ALA A 44 -4.09 14.32 0.55
CA ALA A 44 -3.20 13.65 -0.39
C ALA A 44 -3.53 12.15 -0.49
N LEU A 45 -3.82 11.50 0.65
CA LEU A 45 -4.27 10.12 0.69
C LEU A 45 -5.58 9.93 -0.09
N ILE A 46 -6.62 10.71 0.21
CA ILE A 46 -7.91 10.59 -0.47
C ILE A 46 -7.79 10.90 -1.96
N GLY A 47 -7.05 11.95 -2.31
CA GLY A 47 -6.78 12.27 -3.71
C GLY A 47 -6.12 11.12 -4.46
N SER A 48 -5.17 10.45 -3.84
CA SER A 48 -4.50 9.28 -4.44
C SER A 48 -5.46 8.09 -4.58
N VAL A 49 -6.36 7.84 -3.63
CA VAL A 49 -7.36 6.76 -3.69
C VAL A 49 -8.36 7.03 -4.81
N VAL A 50 -8.92 8.23 -4.85
CA VAL A 50 -9.88 8.62 -5.91
C VAL A 50 -9.22 8.54 -7.29
N PHE A 51 -7.99 9.04 -7.42
CA PHE A 51 -7.25 8.98 -8.68
C PHE A 51 -6.94 7.54 -9.10
N TYR A 52 -6.61 6.66 -8.15
CA TYR A 52 -6.45 5.24 -8.39
C TYR A 52 -7.72 4.63 -8.98
N ASP A 53 -8.89 4.90 -8.40
CA ASP A 53 -10.16 4.33 -8.85
C ASP A 53 -10.52 4.75 -10.29
N PHE A 54 -10.17 5.97 -10.68
CA PHE A 54 -10.37 6.43 -12.05
C PHE A 54 -9.45 5.77 -13.08
N ILE A 55 -8.22 5.43 -12.71
CA ILE A 55 -7.15 5.07 -13.67
C ILE A 55 -6.81 3.57 -13.65
N HIS A 56 -6.99 2.87 -12.53
CA HIS A 56 -6.47 1.51 -12.33
C HIS A 56 -6.87 0.50 -13.41
N LYS A 57 -8.05 0.66 -14.05
CA LYS A 57 -8.52 -0.22 -15.13
C LYS A 57 -7.93 0.14 -16.50
N LYS A 58 -7.54 1.38 -16.70
CA LYS A 58 -7.19 1.93 -18.02
C LYS A 58 -5.69 1.92 -18.28
N TRP A 59 -4.87 1.98 -17.24
CA TRP A 59 -3.45 2.21 -17.38
C TRP A 59 -2.63 1.39 -16.38
N ILE A 60 -1.46 0.86 -16.83
CA ILE A 60 -0.53 0.11 -15.99
C ILE A 60 0.03 0.95 -14.83
N GLY A 61 0.15 2.25 -15.03
CA GLY A 61 0.57 3.20 -14.00
C GLY A 61 -0.35 3.27 -12.77
N GLY A 62 -1.56 2.69 -12.82
CA GLY A 62 -2.41 2.50 -11.65
C GLY A 62 -1.72 1.74 -10.51
N ILE A 63 -0.74 0.88 -10.84
CA ILE A 63 0.09 0.17 -9.85
C ILE A 63 0.94 1.15 -9.04
N PHE A 64 1.53 2.15 -9.69
CA PHE A 64 2.30 3.20 -9.02
C PHE A 64 1.40 4.01 -8.09
N ILE A 65 0.19 4.36 -8.53
CA ILE A 65 -0.77 5.11 -7.71
C ILE A 65 -1.21 4.28 -6.50
N MET A 66 -1.37 2.96 -6.64
CA MET A 66 -1.65 2.08 -5.50
C MET A 66 -0.51 2.12 -4.47
N GLY A 67 0.74 2.14 -4.91
CA GLY A 67 1.90 2.35 -4.04
C GLY A 67 1.86 3.70 -3.33
N LEU A 68 1.49 4.77 -4.05
CA LEU A 68 1.31 6.11 -3.47
C LEU A 68 0.20 6.15 -2.42
N CYS A 69 -0.91 5.43 -2.61
CA CYS A 69 -1.95 5.33 -1.59
C CYS A 69 -1.40 4.76 -0.27
N ARG A 70 -0.52 3.76 -0.34
CA ARG A 70 0.12 3.17 0.84
C ARG A 70 1.16 4.09 1.46
N PHE A 71 1.93 4.77 0.63
CA PHE A 71 2.86 5.80 1.07
C PHE A 71 2.14 6.92 1.84
N PHE A 72 1.10 7.51 1.26
CA PHE A 72 0.35 8.59 1.92
C PHE A 72 -0.40 8.10 3.16
N LEU A 73 -0.90 6.87 3.18
CA LEU A 73 -1.47 6.28 4.39
C LEU A 73 -0.45 6.24 5.53
N TRP A 74 0.78 5.80 5.23
CA TRP A 74 1.86 5.76 6.20
C TRP A 74 2.24 7.16 6.71
N ILE A 75 2.42 8.13 5.80
CA ILE A 75 2.74 9.51 6.16
C ILE A 75 1.61 10.13 6.99
N THR A 76 0.35 9.94 6.60
CA THR A 76 -0.81 10.44 7.35
C THR A 76 -0.82 9.86 8.78
N ALA A 77 -0.65 8.56 8.93
CA ALA A 77 -0.59 7.91 10.23
C ALA A 77 0.57 8.42 11.09
N ALA A 78 1.74 8.71 10.48
CA ALA A 78 2.89 9.24 11.20
C ALA A 78 2.69 10.69 11.69
N THR A 79 1.69 11.40 11.18
CA THR A 79 1.32 12.74 11.67
C THR A 79 0.25 12.71 12.75
N ALA A 80 -0.19 11.54 13.21
CA ALA A 80 -1.17 11.41 14.29
C ALA A 80 -0.58 11.90 15.63
N GLY A 81 -1.36 12.69 16.36
CA GLY A 81 -0.98 13.25 17.66
C GLY A 81 -0.43 14.68 17.59
N GLU A 82 0.07 15.18 18.72
CA GLU A 82 0.40 16.60 18.91
C GLU A 82 1.73 17.05 18.26
N ASN A 83 2.63 16.11 17.93
CA ASN A 83 3.96 16.42 17.41
C ASN A 83 4.09 16.01 15.94
N PHE A 84 3.82 16.95 15.03
CA PHE A 84 3.83 16.78 13.56
C PHE A 84 5.20 16.64 12.91
N THR A 85 6.23 16.20 13.61
CA THR A 85 7.56 16.06 13.02
C THR A 85 7.68 14.73 12.28
N ILE A 86 7.61 14.79 10.96
CA ILE A 86 7.90 13.63 10.12
C ILE A 86 9.41 13.45 10.07
N CYS A 87 9.92 12.44 10.76
CA CYS A 87 11.34 12.12 10.73
C CYS A 87 11.75 11.49 9.37
N PRO A 88 13.03 11.59 8.98
CA PRO A 88 13.51 11.02 7.72
C PRO A 88 13.21 9.51 7.58
N GLN A 89 13.21 8.77 8.68
CA GLN A 89 12.86 7.35 8.69
C GLN A 89 11.44 7.10 8.20
N THR A 90 10.49 7.96 8.55
CA THR A 90 9.09 7.84 8.14
C THR A 90 8.93 7.88 6.61
N TRP A 91 9.66 8.75 5.93
CA TRP A 91 9.66 8.84 4.47
C TRP A 91 10.18 7.55 3.82
N ILE A 92 11.24 6.99 4.37
CA ILE A 92 11.84 5.75 3.87
C ILE A 92 10.88 4.58 4.07
N TRP A 93 10.32 4.43 5.27
CA TRP A 93 9.35 3.37 5.56
C TRP A 93 8.11 3.46 4.68
N GLY A 94 7.58 4.67 4.48
CA GLY A 94 6.46 4.89 3.57
C GLY A 94 6.79 4.48 2.13
N THR A 95 7.98 4.84 1.65
CA THR A 95 8.46 4.49 0.30
C THR A 95 8.63 2.98 0.15
N VAL A 96 9.24 2.32 1.13
CA VAL A 96 9.41 0.86 1.15
C VAL A 96 8.07 0.14 1.13
N LEU A 97 7.11 0.59 1.95
CA LEU A 97 5.77 0.03 1.97
C LEU A 97 5.05 0.21 0.63
N GLY A 98 5.14 1.40 0.05
CA GLY A 98 4.59 1.69 -1.28
C GLY A 98 5.19 0.79 -2.36
N ALA A 99 6.52 0.65 -2.38
CA ALA A 99 7.24 -0.21 -3.33
C ALA A 99 6.86 -1.69 -3.18
N TYR A 100 6.73 -2.17 -1.94
CA TYR A 100 6.28 -3.54 -1.67
C TYR A 100 4.88 -3.81 -2.24
N VAL A 101 3.94 -2.91 -2.01
CA VAL A 101 2.57 -3.03 -2.53
C VAL A 101 2.53 -2.93 -4.05
N MET A 102 3.41 -2.12 -4.66
CA MET A 102 3.59 -2.11 -6.11
C MET A 102 4.05 -3.49 -6.62
N GLY A 103 4.99 -4.12 -5.93
CA GLY A 103 5.47 -5.48 -6.25
C GLY A 103 4.35 -6.52 -6.24
N ILE A 104 3.52 -6.53 -5.18
CA ILE A 104 2.34 -7.41 -5.10
C ILE A 104 1.39 -7.15 -6.27
N SER A 105 1.10 -5.88 -6.56
CA SER A 105 0.14 -5.50 -7.61
C SER A 105 0.64 -5.86 -9.01
N LEU A 106 1.95 -5.75 -9.25
CA LEU A 106 2.58 -6.19 -10.50
C LEU A 106 2.49 -7.70 -10.65
N PHE A 107 2.78 -8.45 -9.58
CA PHE A 107 2.71 -9.90 -9.58
C PHE A 107 1.30 -10.39 -9.90
N ALA A 108 0.29 -9.90 -9.16
CA ALA A 108 -1.11 -10.26 -9.37
C ALA A 108 -1.61 -9.91 -10.78
N ARG A 109 -1.11 -8.82 -11.38
CA ARG A 109 -1.47 -8.44 -12.75
C ARG A 109 -0.79 -9.35 -13.78
N GLY A 110 0.42 -9.82 -13.52
CA GLY A 110 1.14 -10.78 -14.36
C GLY A 110 0.41 -12.12 -14.47
N GLU A 111 -0.26 -12.56 -13.41
CA GLU A 111 -1.08 -13.77 -13.43
C GLU A 111 -2.31 -13.66 -14.34
N THR A 112 -2.93 -12.47 -14.37
CA THR A 112 -4.15 -12.24 -15.16
C THR A 112 -3.88 -11.90 -16.63
N LYS A 113 -2.70 -11.32 -16.93
CA LYS A 113 -2.29 -10.89 -18.27
C LYS A 113 -0.90 -11.42 -18.59
N LYS A 114 -0.82 -12.67 -19.00
CA LYS A 114 0.41 -13.46 -19.22
C LYS A 114 1.53 -12.82 -20.08
N HIS A 115 1.32 -11.66 -20.72
CA HIS A 115 2.31 -11.06 -21.65
C HIS A 115 2.66 -9.59 -21.41
N GLU A 116 2.03 -8.88 -20.46
CA GLU A 116 2.20 -7.42 -20.37
C GLU A 116 3.17 -6.94 -19.29
N THR A 117 3.52 -7.76 -18.30
CA THR A 117 4.41 -7.32 -17.22
C THR A 117 5.51 -8.34 -16.95
N PRO A 118 6.80 -7.94 -17.07
CA PRO A 118 7.91 -8.81 -16.73
C PRO A 118 7.88 -9.10 -15.21
N VAL A 119 7.72 -10.38 -14.87
CA VAL A 119 7.72 -10.89 -13.47
C VAL A 119 8.97 -10.46 -12.70
N GLN A 120 10.06 -10.19 -13.40
CA GLN A 120 11.33 -9.73 -12.83
C GLN A 120 11.18 -8.46 -11.99
N TYR A 121 10.41 -7.45 -12.44
CA TYR A 121 10.20 -6.21 -11.68
C TYR A 121 9.37 -6.43 -10.41
N SER A 122 8.40 -7.34 -10.43
CA SER A 122 7.64 -7.68 -9.23
C SER A 122 8.52 -8.36 -8.19
N ILE A 123 9.38 -9.28 -8.61
CA ILE A 123 10.33 -9.95 -7.72
C ILE A 123 11.31 -8.94 -7.10
N ILE A 124 11.88 -8.04 -7.90
CA ILE A 124 12.80 -7.01 -7.40
C ILE A 124 12.12 -6.13 -6.34
N LEU A 125 10.87 -5.71 -6.56
CA LEU A 125 10.13 -4.89 -5.60
C LEU A 125 9.74 -5.68 -4.35
N LEU A 126 9.31 -6.93 -4.48
CA LEU A 126 8.89 -7.77 -3.36
C LEU A 126 10.04 -8.13 -2.41
N PHE A 127 11.21 -8.41 -2.94
CA PHE A 127 12.38 -8.77 -2.13
C PHE A 127 13.27 -7.57 -1.82
N GLY A 128 13.39 -6.62 -2.73
CA GLY A 128 14.23 -5.43 -2.56
C GLY A 128 13.68 -4.48 -1.50
N SER A 129 12.37 -4.27 -1.43
CA SER A 129 11.78 -3.35 -0.45
C SER A 129 11.97 -3.82 1.01
N PRO A 130 11.74 -5.09 1.39
CA PRO A 130 12.08 -5.55 2.74
C PRO A 130 13.58 -5.47 3.06
N LEU A 131 14.45 -5.74 2.08
CA LEU A 131 15.90 -5.60 2.27
C LEU A 131 16.30 -4.15 2.52
N LEU A 132 15.73 -3.19 1.82
CA LEU A 132 15.95 -1.76 2.08
C LEU A 132 15.43 -1.36 3.46
N ALA A 133 14.30 -1.91 3.87
CA ALA A 133 13.77 -1.72 5.22
C ALA A 133 14.76 -2.19 6.28
N LEU A 134 15.38 -3.33 6.07
CA LEU A 134 16.41 -3.88 6.94
C LEU A 134 17.62 -3.00 7.10
N VAL A 135 18.18 -2.57 5.98
CA VAL A 135 19.33 -1.66 5.98
C VAL A 135 18.99 -0.39 6.75
N GLY A 136 17.77 0.15 6.57
CA GLY A 136 17.28 1.29 7.32
C GLY A 136 17.21 1.04 8.84
N LEU A 137 16.69 -0.12 9.25
CA LEU A 137 16.61 -0.49 10.68
C LEU A 137 17.98 -0.61 11.33
N VAL A 138 18.92 -1.27 10.68
CA VAL A 138 20.29 -1.42 11.18
C VAL A 138 20.97 -0.06 11.30
N TYR A 139 20.85 0.76 10.26
CA TYR A 139 21.58 2.02 10.18
C TYR A 139 21.07 3.08 11.16
N TRP A 140 19.74 3.21 11.33
CA TRP A 140 19.18 4.29 12.15
C TRP A 140 18.93 3.95 13.61
N ASN A 141 18.69 2.69 13.94
CA ASN A 141 18.35 2.32 15.31
C ASN A 141 19.52 1.67 16.07
N ASN A 142 20.71 1.59 15.49
CA ASN A 142 21.86 0.86 16.07
C ASN A 142 21.46 -0.53 16.59
N LEU A 143 20.50 -1.16 15.90
CA LEU A 143 20.07 -2.49 16.29
C LEU A 143 21.18 -3.49 15.97
N ASP A 144 21.34 -4.46 16.86
CA ASP A 144 22.25 -5.56 16.64
C ASP A 144 21.95 -6.23 15.29
N PRO A 145 22.90 -6.24 14.34
CA PRO A 145 22.70 -6.81 13.01
C PRO A 145 22.22 -8.26 13.05
N ILE A 146 22.60 -9.02 14.06
CA ILE A 146 22.22 -10.42 14.25
C ILE A 146 20.72 -10.53 14.54
N ARG A 147 20.18 -9.69 15.42
CA ARG A 147 18.74 -9.69 15.75
C ARG A 147 17.90 -9.30 14.54
N VAL A 148 18.34 -8.29 13.82
CA VAL A 148 17.68 -7.84 12.60
C VAL A 148 17.70 -8.94 11.54
N PHE A 149 18.83 -9.62 11.35
CA PHE A 149 18.97 -10.76 10.43
C PHE A 149 18.04 -11.92 10.80
N LEU A 150 17.93 -12.28 12.08
CA LEU A 150 17.04 -13.35 12.56
C LEU A 150 15.56 -13.03 12.32
N ILE A 151 15.12 -11.80 12.61
CA ILE A 151 13.73 -11.36 12.35
C ILE A 151 13.40 -11.49 10.86
N ASN A 152 14.36 -11.22 10.00
CA ASN A 152 14.16 -11.30 8.55
C ASN A 152 14.17 -12.70 7.99
N ILE A 153 14.98 -13.59 8.52
CA ILE A 153 14.89 -15.01 8.17
C ILE A 153 13.47 -15.51 8.43
N VAL A 154 12.89 -15.16 9.59
CA VAL A 154 11.50 -15.52 9.90
C VAL A 154 10.52 -14.94 8.87
N GLY A 155 10.69 -13.66 8.50
CA GLY A 155 9.87 -13.00 7.47
C GLY A 155 10.01 -13.64 6.08
N LEU A 156 11.23 -13.97 5.68
CA LEU A 156 11.52 -14.64 4.41
C LEU A 156 10.96 -16.07 4.37
N VAL A 157 11.08 -16.82 5.47
CA VAL A 157 10.50 -18.16 5.57
C VAL A 157 8.98 -18.09 5.51
N ALA A 158 8.36 -17.15 6.21
CA ALA A 158 6.90 -16.95 6.13
C ALA A 158 6.45 -16.56 4.70
N ALA A 159 7.18 -15.66 4.04
CA ALA A 159 6.92 -15.29 2.65
C ALA A 159 7.11 -16.48 1.68
N TRP A 160 8.12 -17.32 1.90
CA TRP A 160 8.35 -18.53 1.12
C TRP A 160 7.22 -19.55 1.30
N ILE A 161 6.76 -19.78 2.53
CA ILE A 161 5.64 -20.69 2.82
C ILE A 161 4.37 -20.16 2.16
N ALA A 162 4.08 -18.85 2.26
CA ALA A 162 2.95 -18.24 1.60
C ALA A 162 3.03 -18.37 0.06
N PHE A 163 4.22 -18.18 -0.51
CA PHE A 163 4.45 -18.31 -1.95
C PHE A 163 4.26 -19.76 -2.42
N THR A 164 4.77 -20.74 -1.70
CA THR A 164 4.60 -22.16 -2.05
C THR A 164 3.16 -22.62 -1.93
N SER A 165 2.38 -22.09 -0.96
CA SER A 165 0.97 -22.42 -0.80
C SER A 165 0.06 -21.81 -1.90
N ILE A 166 0.53 -20.85 -2.66
CA ILE A 166 -0.21 -20.25 -3.79
C ILE A 166 0.06 -21.04 -5.09
N ILE A 167 1.21 -21.74 -5.18
CA ILE A 167 1.61 -22.46 -6.40
C ILE A 167 1.09 -23.92 -6.39
N THR A 168 0.78 -24.46 -5.22
CA THR A 168 0.14 -25.77 -5.04
C THR A 168 -1.37 -25.66 -5.04
#